data_ba175c2ae886fffa3755a0aaa64180da
#
_entry.id   ba175c2ae886fffa3755a0aaa64180da
#
_cell.length_a   1.000
_cell.length_b   1.000
_cell.length_c   1.000
_cell.angle_alpha   90.00
_cell.angle_beta   90.00
_cell.angle_gamma   90.00
#
_symmetry.space_group_name_H-M   'P 1'
#
loop_
_entity.id
_entity.type
_entity.pdbx_description
1 polymer ?
#
loop_
_entity_poly.entity_id
_entity_poly.type
_entity_poly.pdbx_seq_one_letter_code
_entity_poly.pdbx_strand_id
1 'polypeptide(L)'
;FFPSVGIAVGAAVAAFWQLSRLLGLGDLSRLCVETALPLLITGGIHMDGFLDTVDARCSHQSRERKLEILKDPHAGAFAIAGCCVYLLFYAAAFSELSPEAFPGIAGVFVMSRALSGYSVVTFPKAKKDGLVTAFAKGASQAPTAVSGILLCWLAGGFFWILLTGGLVMA
;
A
#
# COMPACT_ATOMS: atom_id res chain seq x y z
N PHE A 1 -0.12 -3.05 -15.46
CA PHE A 1 1.02 -3.61 -14.67
C PHE A 1 1.11 -3.13 -13.21
N PHE A 2 0.07 -2.48 -12.68
CA PHE A 2 0.05 -2.01 -11.30
C PHE A 2 0.28 -3.12 -10.26
N PRO A 3 -0.31 -4.31 -10.38
CA PRO A 3 -0.10 -5.40 -9.42
C PRO A 3 1.34 -5.94 -9.40
N SER A 4 2.09 -5.87 -10.51
CA SER A 4 3.48 -6.34 -10.56
C SER A 4 4.43 -5.52 -9.69
N VAL A 5 4.12 -4.24 -9.47
CA VAL A 5 4.84 -3.41 -8.49
C VAL A 5 4.67 -3.98 -7.08
N GLY A 6 3.48 -4.50 -6.75
CA GLY A 6 3.23 -5.19 -5.49
C GLY A 6 4.11 -6.44 -5.30
N ILE A 7 4.32 -7.21 -6.38
CA ILE A 7 5.22 -8.36 -6.36
C ILE A 7 6.65 -7.92 -6.04
N ALA A 8 7.15 -6.88 -6.72
CA ALA A 8 8.50 -6.36 -6.50
C ALA A 8 8.71 -5.86 -5.06
N VAL A 9 7.74 -5.10 -4.53
CA VAL A 9 7.78 -4.61 -3.15
C VAL A 9 7.76 -5.78 -2.16
N GLY A 10 6.83 -6.71 -2.33
CA GLY A 10 6.71 -7.88 -1.45
C GLY A 10 7.95 -8.76 -1.48
N ALA A 11 8.53 -9.00 -2.66
CA ALA A 11 9.77 -9.75 -2.80
C ALA A 11 10.95 -9.07 -2.12
N ALA A 12 11.07 -7.74 -2.24
CA ALA A 12 12.12 -6.96 -1.58
C ALA A 12 12.00 -7.00 -0.06
N VAL A 13 10.79 -6.87 0.48
CA VAL A 13 10.55 -6.97 1.92
C VAL A 13 10.85 -8.38 2.43
N ALA A 14 10.41 -9.42 1.72
CA ALA A 14 10.70 -10.81 2.09
C ALA A 14 12.21 -11.12 2.01
N ALA A 15 12.91 -10.64 0.98
CA ALA A 15 14.35 -10.79 0.85
C ALA A 15 15.09 -10.08 1.99
N PHE A 16 14.69 -8.86 2.35
CA PHE A 16 15.28 -8.14 3.46
C PHE A 16 15.05 -8.87 4.80
N TRP A 17 13.85 -9.40 5.02
CA TRP A 17 13.54 -10.17 6.22
C TRP A 17 14.48 -11.39 6.36
N GLN A 18 14.71 -12.16 5.28
CA GLN A 18 15.66 -13.26 5.30
C GLN A 18 17.08 -12.78 5.58
N LEU A 19 17.51 -11.73 4.89
CA LEU A 19 18.84 -11.14 5.05
C LEU A 19 19.07 -10.64 6.48
N SER A 20 18.09 -9.98 7.07
CA SER A 20 18.17 -9.43 8.44
C SER A 20 18.40 -10.53 9.48
N ARG A 21 17.77 -11.69 9.29
CA ARG A 21 17.98 -12.86 10.13
C ARG A 21 19.39 -13.44 9.99
N LEU A 22 19.88 -13.54 8.75
CA LEU A 22 21.24 -14.03 8.49
C LEU A 22 22.30 -13.10 9.09
N LEU A 23 22.06 -11.80 9.07
CA LEU A 23 22.95 -10.79 9.63
C LEU A 23 22.79 -10.61 11.16
N GLY A 24 21.81 -11.25 11.78
CA GLY A 24 21.54 -11.10 13.21
C GLY A 24 21.10 -9.69 13.61
N LEU A 25 20.37 -8.97 12.74
CA LEU A 25 19.88 -7.64 13.06
C LEU A 25 18.88 -7.71 14.23
N GLY A 26 18.97 -6.74 15.14
CA GLY A 26 18.01 -6.61 16.22
C GLY A 26 16.59 -6.30 15.71
N ASP A 27 15.58 -6.73 16.45
CA ASP A 27 14.18 -6.65 16.04
C ASP A 27 13.73 -5.23 15.70
N LEU A 28 14.15 -4.24 16.48
CA LEU A 28 13.80 -2.83 16.21
C LEU A 28 14.40 -2.34 14.89
N SER A 29 15.67 -2.64 14.62
CA SER A 29 16.34 -2.23 13.38
C SER A 29 15.69 -2.88 12.16
N ARG A 30 15.36 -4.18 12.28
CA ARG A 30 14.64 -4.91 11.24
C ARG A 30 13.29 -4.27 10.97
N LEU A 31 12.48 -4.04 12.00
CA LEU A 31 11.15 -3.45 11.91
C LEU A 31 11.17 -2.07 11.24
N CYS A 32 12.12 -1.22 11.62
CA CYS A 32 12.26 0.12 11.03
C CYS A 32 12.51 0.03 9.51
N VAL A 33 13.39 -0.87 9.07
CA VAL A 33 13.69 -1.01 7.64
C VAL A 33 12.51 -1.65 6.90
N GLU A 34 11.85 -2.68 7.45
CA GLU A 34 10.67 -3.29 6.87
C GLU A 34 9.54 -2.29 6.68
N THR A 35 9.37 -1.37 7.63
CA THR A 35 8.38 -0.29 7.55
C THR A 35 8.75 0.74 6.48
N ALA A 36 10.03 1.11 6.37
CA ALA A 36 10.51 2.13 5.44
C ALA A 36 10.65 1.61 3.99
N LEU A 37 10.97 0.33 3.82
CA LEU A 37 11.34 -0.23 2.52
C LEU A 37 10.26 -0.07 1.42
N PRO A 38 8.97 -0.30 1.68
CA PRO A 38 7.93 -0.05 0.69
C PRO A 38 7.82 1.42 0.26
N LEU A 39 8.07 2.35 1.18
CA LEU A 39 8.06 3.79 0.88
C LEU A 39 9.25 4.16 -0.01
N LEU A 40 10.44 3.64 0.31
CA LEU A 40 11.65 3.89 -0.47
C LEU A 40 11.55 3.32 -1.89
N ILE A 41 11.04 2.11 -2.05
CA ILE A 41 10.88 1.46 -3.36
C ILE A 41 9.87 2.19 -4.24
N THR A 42 8.77 2.68 -3.65
CA THR A 42 7.70 3.36 -4.39
C THR A 42 7.91 4.87 -4.52
N GLY A 43 8.98 5.41 -3.94
CA GLY A 43 9.21 6.85 -3.88
C GLY A 43 8.14 7.61 -3.10
N GLY A 44 7.41 6.93 -2.21
CA GLY A 44 6.38 7.54 -1.37
C GLY A 44 5.08 7.95 -2.08
N ILE A 45 4.92 7.72 -3.40
CA ILE A 45 3.80 8.22 -4.19
C ILE A 45 2.40 7.87 -3.64
N HIS A 46 2.28 6.71 -3.00
CA HIS A 46 1.02 6.30 -2.38
C HIS A 46 0.80 6.96 -1.02
N MET A 47 1.90 7.20 -0.29
CA MET A 47 1.87 7.94 0.96
C MET A 47 1.49 9.40 0.70
N ASP A 48 2.08 10.03 -0.31
CA ASP A 48 1.74 11.38 -0.76
C ASP A 48 0.23 11.54 -1.01
N GLY A 49 -0.36 10.67 -1.83
CA GLY A 49 -1.80 10.69 -2.07
C GLY A 49 -2.66 10.41 -0.82
N PHE A 50 -2.16 9.62 0.13
CA PHE A 50 -2.81 9.41 1.42
C PHE A 50 -2.78 10.68 2.28
N LEU A 51 -1.62 11.34 2.38
CA LEU A 51 -1.43 12.57 3.15
C LEU A 51 -2.30 13.71 2.63
N ASP A 52 -2.31 13.93 1.32
CA ASP A 52 -3.19 14.91 0.67
C ASP A 52 -4.66 14.66 1.02
N THR A 53 -5.06 13.38 0.98
CA THR A 53 -6.44 12.99 1.29
C THR A 53 -6.77 13.24 2.76
N VAL A 54 -5.85 12.95 3.68
CA VAL A 54 -6.03 13.21 5.13
C VAL A 54 -6.22 14.70 5.37
N ASP A 55 -5.33 15.55 4.83
CA ASP A 55 -5.46 17.01 4.97
C ASP A 55 -6.79 17.52 4.42
N ALA A 56 -7.15 17.12 3.20
CA ALA A 56 -8.40 17.55 2.60
C ALA A 56 -9.63 17.11 3.40
N ARG A 57 -9.63 15.89 3.94
CA ARG A 57 -10.76 15.36 4.74
C ARG A 57 -10.87 16.02 6.10
N CYS A 58 -9.75 16.14 6.81
CA CYS A 58 -9.70 16.68 8.17
C CYS A 58 -9.84 18.22 8.22
N SER A 59 -9.72 18.89 7.07
CA SER A 59 -9.96 20.34 6.99
C SER A 59 -11.39 20.75 7.28
N HIS A 60 -12.36 19.83 7.22
CA HIS A 60 -13.80 20.11 7.36
C HIS A 60 -14.35 21.23 6.45
N GLN A 61 -13.65 21.52 5.34
CA GLN A 61 -13.98 22.57 4.40
C GLN A 61 -14.99 22.12 3.33
N SER A 62 -15.47 23.07 2.50
CA SER A 62 -16.30 22.77 1.34
C SER A 62 -15.58 21.88 0.33
N ARG A 63 -16.33 21.26 -0.57
CA ARG A 63 -15.76 20.39 -1.62
C ARG A 63 -14.74 21.13 -2.48
N GLU A 64 -15.04 22.36 -2.85
CA GLU A 64 -14.18 23.21 -3.68
C GLU A 64 -12.85 23.47 -2.99
N ARG A 65 -12.90 23.83 -1.71
CA ARG A 65 -11.70 24.08 -0.90
C ARG A 65 -10.88 22.80 -0.66
N LYS A 66 -11.52 21.66 -0.48
CA LYS A 66 -10.83 20.35 -0.40
C LYS A 66 -10.08 20.03 -1.69
N LEU A 67 -10.66 20.34 -2.86
CA LEU A 67 -9.97 20.15 -4.14
C LEU A 67 -8.79 21.11 -4.35
N GLU A 68 -8.81 22.28 -3.71
CA GLU A 68 -7.65 23.19 -3.66
C GLU A 68 -6.54 22.62 -2.75
N ILE A 69 -6.88 22.16 -1.55
CA ILE A 69 -5.95 21.52 -0.62
C ILE A 69 -5.24 20.33 -1.31
N LEU A 70 -5.96 19.49 -2.05
CA LEU A 70 -5.37 18.40 -2.83
C LEU A 70 -4.39 18.84 -3.93
N LYS A 71 -4.26 20.15 -4.22
CA LYS A 71 -3.28 20.69 -5.18
C LYS A 71 -2.12 21.39 -4.50
N ASP A 72 -2.19 21.60 -3.20
CA ASP A 72 -1.15 22.26 -2.42
C ASP A 72 0.04 21.30 -2.28
N PRO A 73 1.26 21.70 -2.66
CA PRO A 73 2.43 20.86 -2.50
C PRO A 73 2.92 20.76 -1.05
N HIS A 74 2.31 21.48 -0.11
CA HIS A 74 2.71 21.50 1.28
C HIS A 74 1.85 20.55 2.10
N ALA A 75 2.48 19.73 2.92
CA ALA A 75 1.79 18.88 3.87
C ALA A 75 1.31 19.70 5.07
N GLY A 76 0.03 19.60 5.39
CA GLY A 76 -0.55 20.23 6.58
C GLY A 76 -0.35 19.42 7.85
N ALA A 77 -0.78 19.98 8.97
CA ALA A 77 -0.65 19.33 10.28
C ALA A 77 -1.38 17.99 10.36
N PHE A 78 -2.55 17.89 9.73
CA PHE A 78 -3.32 16.63 9.72
C PHE A 78 -2.64 15.54 8.89
N ALA A 79 -2.00 15.89 7.77
CA ALA A 79 -1.19 14.94 7.00
C ALA A 79 -0.05 14.40 7.85
N ILE A 80 0.70 15.27 8.54
CA ILE A 80 1.82 14.86 9.40
C ILE A 80 1.33 13.92 10.53
N ALA A 81 0.28 14.30 11.23
CA ALA A 81 -0.31 13.45 12.28
C ALA A 81 -0.79 12.11 11.72
N GLY A 82 -1.48 12.12 10.58
CA GLY A 82 -1.95 10.93 9.89
C GLY A 82 -0.80 10.02 9.45
N CYS A 83 0.31 10.58 8.96
CA CYS A 83 1.52 9.85 8.62
C CYS A 83 2.09 9.12 9.85
N CYS A 84 2.26 9.82 10.96
CA CYS A 84 2.77 9.23 12.19
C CYS A 84 1.90 8.06 12.67
N VAL A 85 0.58 8.27 12.71
CA VAL A 85 -0.37 7.22 13.11
C VAL A 85 -0.30 6.03 12.16
N TYR A 86 -0.28 6.27 10.84
CA TYR A 86 -0.16 5.21 9.84
C TYR A 86 1.12 4.40 10.04
N LEU A 87 2.27 5.05 10.19
CA LEU A 87 3.56 4.36 10.35
C LEU A 87 3.63 3.56 11.65
N LEU A 88 3.06 4.08 12.76
CA LEU A 88 2.98 3.36 14.03
C LEU A 88 2.14 2.08 13.90
N PHE A 89 0.94 2.16 13.31
CA PHE A 89 0.11 0.98 13.09
C PHE A 89 0.74 0.01 12.08
N TYR A 90 1.40 0.52 11.06
CA TYR A 90 2.09 -0.29 10.09
C TYR A 90 3.25 -1.07 10.74
N ALA A 91 4.08 -0.40 11.54
CA ALA A 91 5.14 -1.05 12.30
C ALA A 91 4.59 -2.07 13.32
N ALA A 92 3.53 -1.72 14.03
CA ALA A 92 2.88 -2.65 14.93
C ALA A 92 2.37 -3.91 14.22
N ALA A 93 1.73 -3.76 13.05
CA ALA A 93 1.28 -4.89 12.25
C ALA A 93 2.44 -5.80 11.79
N PHE A 94 3.58 -5.22 11.42
CA PHE A 94 4.77 -5.99 11.08
C PHE A 94 5.38 -6.72 12.28
N SER A 95 5.36 -6.10 13.47
CA SER A 95 5.91 -6.72 14.70
C SER A 95 5.16 -7.97 15.13
N GLU A 96 3.87 -8.06 14.79
CA GLU A 96 3.02 -9.22 15.10
C GLU A 96 3.09 -10.35 14.06
N LEU A 97 3.83 -10.16 12.93
CA LEU A 97 3.94 -11.19 11.92
C LEU A 97 4.84 -12.34 12.39
N SER A 98 4.28 -13.53 12.41
CA SER A 98 5.06 -14.74 12.64
C SER A 98 5.95 -15.06 11.42
N PRO A 99 7.07 -15.76 11.63
CA PRO A 99 7.95 -16.21 10.54
C PRO A 99 7.22 -16.99 9.44
N GLU A 100 6.20 -17.76 9.82
CA GLU A 100 5.40 -18.60 8.92
C GLU A 100 4.43 -17.77 8.08
N ALA A 101 3.92 -16.67 8.62
CA ALA A 101 3.00 -15.76 7.92
C ALA A 101 3.74 -14.81 6.96
N PHE A 102 5.04 -14.61 7.15
CA PHE A 102 5.82 -13.63 6.42
C PHE A 102 5.83 -13.82 4.88
N PRO A 103 5.88 -15.04 4.32
CA PRO A 103 5.76 -15.24 2.87
C PRO A 103 4.45 -14.70 2.28
N GLY A 104 3.38 -14.64 3.08
CA GLY A 104 2.09 -14.08 2.68
C GLY A 104 2.08 -12.58 2.48
N ILE A 105 3.09 -11.85 3.00
CA ILE A 105 3.14 -10.39 2.91
C ILE A 105 3.25 -9.90 1.47
N ALA A 106 3.91 -10.66 0.60
CA ALA A 106 3.96 -10.36 -0.82
C ALA A 106 2.55 -10.29 -1.44
N GLY A 107 1.65 -11.21 -1.02
CA GLY A 107 0.25 -11.21 -1.44
C GLY A 107 -0.51 -9.96 -1.01
N VAL A 108 -0.23 -9.44 0.19
CA VAL A 108 -0.84 -8.19 0.70
C VAL A 108 -0.45 -6.99 -0.17
N PHE A 109 0.82 -6.89 -0.56
CA PHE A 109 1.29 -5.83 -1.47
C PHE A 109 0.67 -5.95 -2.86
N VAL A 110 0.55 -7.16 -3.42
CA VAL A 110 -0.11 -7.39 -4.70
C VAL A 110 -1.58 -6.99 -4.62
N MET A 111 -2.29 -7.40 -3.57
CA MET A 111 -3.69 -7.06 -3.36
C MET A 111 -3.90 -5.54 -3.24
N SER A 112 -3.06 -4.87 -2.46
CA SER A 112 -3.10 -3.41 -2.32
C SER A 112 -2.95 -2.69 -3.67
N ARG A 113 -2.01 -3.13 -4.52
CA ARG A 113 -1.81 -2.56 -5.87
C ARG A 113 -2.94 -2.89 -6.82
N ALA A 114 -3.49 -4.10 -6.75
CA ALA A 114 -4.64 -4.49 -7.55
C ALA A 114 -5.88 -3.66 -7.21
N LEU A 115 -6.17 -3.44 -5.93
CA LEU A 115 -7.27 -2.58 -5.47
C LEU A 115 -7.06 -1.12 -5.89
N SER A 116 -5.83 -0.62 -5.80
CA SER A 116 -5.48 0.73 -6.26
C SER A 116 -5.72 0.87 -7.77
N GLY A 117 -5.24 -0.09 -8.57
CA GLY A 117 -5.47 -0.11 -10.02
C GLY A 117 -6.94 -0.20 -10.39
N TYR A 118 -7.71 -1.05 -9.70
CA TYR A 118 -9.16 -1.16 -9.86
C TYR A 118 -9.85 0.18 -9.56
N SER A 119 -9.49 0.84 -8.46
CA SER A 119 -10.04 2.14 -8.09
C SER A 119 -9.78 3.21 -9.15
N VAL A 120 -8.58 3.23 -9.73
CA VAL A 120 -8.21 4.18 -10.79
C VAL A 120 -9.06 4.03 -12.04
N VAL A 121 -9.47 2.82 -12.42
CA VAL A 121 -10.27 2.60 -13.64
C VAL A 121 -11.77 2.70 -13.41
N THR A 122 -12.23 2.46 -12.18
CA THR A 122 -13.67 2.33 -11.88
C THR A 122 -14.30 3.60 -11.34
N PHE A 123 -13.59 4.32 -10.44
CA PHE A 123 -14.18 5.50 -9.81
C PHE A 123 -14.04 6.77 -10.66
N PRO A 124 -15.04 7.68 -10.60
CA PRO A 124 -14.95 9.00 -11.23
C PRO A 124 -13.76 9.78 -10.67
N LYS A 125 -13.01 10.43 -11.55
CA LYS A 125 -11.85 11.24 -11.16
C LYS A 125 -12.32 12.59 -10.62
N ALA A 126 -11.77 13.00 -9.49
CA ALA A 126 -12.03 14.30 -8.89
C ALA A 126 -11.36 15.45 -9.70
N LYS A 127 -10.23 15.16 -10.36
CA LYS A 127 -9.48 16.10 -11.20
C LYS A 127 -9.50 15.63 -12.66
N LYS A 128 -9.64 16.57 -13.62
CA LYS A 128 -9.57 16.28 -15.06
C LYS A 128 -8.14 16.05 -15.54
N ASP A 129 -7.16 16.59 -14.82
CA ASP A 129 -5.73 16.51 -15.11
C ASP A 129 -4.98 15.99 -13.89
N GLY A 130 -3.83 15.36 -14.13
CA GLY A 130 -2.97 14.80 -13.07
C GLY A 130 -2.55 13.36 -13.34
N LEU A 131 -1.69 12.84 -12.48
CA LEU A 131 -1.05 11.53 -12.63
C LEU A 131 -2.09 10.39 -12.73
N VAL A 132 -3.11 10.41 -11.88
CA VAL A 132 -4.20 9.41 -11.87
C VAL A 132 -4.97 9.41 -13.18
N THR A 133 -5.24 10.59 -13.75
CA THR A 133 -5.94 10.73 -15.04
C THR A 133 -5.06 10.25 -16.19
N ALA A 134 -3.76 10.53 -16.15
CA ALA A 134 -2.80 10.05 -17.14
C ALA A 134 -2.72 8.51 -17.14
N PHE A 135 -2.63 7.89 -15.96
CA PHE A 135 -2.66 6.42 -15.82
C PHE A 135 -3.97 5.81 -16.32
N ALA A 136 -5.11 6.45 -16.02
CA ALA A 136 -6.42 5.95 -16.45
C ALA A 136 -6.61 6.02 -17.97
N LYS A 137 -6.04 7.03 -18.65
CA LYS A 137 -6.10 7.15 -20.12
C LYS A 137 -5.32 6.05 -20.83
N GLY A 138 -4.23 5.59 -20.24
CA GLY A 138 -3.40 4.49 -20.78
C GLY A 138 -3.91 3.09 -20.47
N ALA A 139 -4.92 2.96 -19.60
CA ALA A 139 -5.47 1.68 -19.18
C ALA A 139 -6.73 1.34 -19.97
N SER A 140 -6.76 0.18 -20.64
CA SER A 140 -8.01 -0.38 -21.14
C SER A 140 -8.82 -0.87 -19.94
N GLN A 141 -10.06 -0.38 -19.79
CA GLN A 141 -10.86 -0.56 -18.57
C GLN A 141 -11.17 -2.03 -18.23
N ALA A 142 -11.59 -2.81 -19.22
CA ALA A 142 -12.03 -4.19 -18.99
C ALA A 142 -10.90 -5.17 -18.58
N PRO A 143 -9.77 -5.28 -19.31
CA PRO A 143 -8.71 -6.19 -18.90
C PRO A 143 -8.03 -5.78 -17.59
N THR A 144 -7.96 -4.47 -17.29
CA THR A 144 -7.36 -3.99 -16.04
C THR A 144 -8.23 -4.29 -14.83
N ALA A 145 -9.54 -4.13 -14.96
CA ALA A 145 -10.48 -4.47 -13.89
C ALA A 145 -10.52 -6.00 -13.64
N VAL A 146 -10.60 -6.81 -14.70
CA VAL A 146 -10.62 -8.27 -14.59
C VAL A 146 -9.31 -8.81 -14.01
N SER A 147 -8.17 -8.34 -14.48
CA SER A 147 -6.87 -8.75 -13.93
C SER A 147 -6.69 -8.30 -12.47
N GLY A 148 -7.17 -7.12 -12.11
CA GLY A 148 -7.17 -6.63 -10.74
C GLY A 148 -8.00 -7.51 -9.80
N ILE A 149 -9.24 -7.82 -10.19
CA ILE A 149 -10.13 -8.68 -9.42
C ILE A 149 -9.55 -10.10 -9.28
N LEU A 150 -9.04 -10.67 -10.37
CA LEU A 150 -8.44 -12.00 -10.36
C LEU A 150 -7.22 -12.07 -9.43
N LEU A 151 -6.34 -11.07 -9.48
CA LEU A 151 -5.17 -10.99 -8.60
C LEU A 151 -5.56 -10.76 -7.14
N CYS A 152 -6.59 -9.96 -6.86
CA CYS A 152 -7.16 -9.84 -5.51
C CYS A 152 -7.69 -11.17 -5.00
N TRP A 153 -8.39 -11.92 -5.86
CA TRP A 153 -8.97 -13.21 -5.50
C TRP A 153 -7.88 -14.26 -5.24
N LEU A 154 -6.86 -14.32 -6.08
CA LEU A 154 -5.71 -15.22 -5.91
C LEU A 154 -4.90 -14.86 -4.65
N ALA A 155 -4.63 -13.57 -4.42
CA ALA A 155 -3.92 -13.12 -3.23
C ALA A 155 -4.73 -13.34 -1.95
N GLY A 156 -6.05 -13.09 -1.99
CA GLY A 156 -6.97 -13.37 -0.88
C GLY A 156 -7.10 -14.85 -0.58
N GLY A 157 -7.19 -15.69 -1.61
CA GLY A 157 -7.21 -17.14 -1.47
C GLY A 157 -5.91 -17.68 -0.86
N PHE A 158 -4.76 -17.19 -1.32
CA PHE A 158 -3.46 -17.54 -0.75
C PHE A 158 -3.34 -17.12 0.72
N PHE A 159 -3.79 -15.90 1.05
CA PHE A 159 -3.83 -15.41 2.43
C PHE A 159 -4.76 -16.25 3.32
N TRP A 160 -5.93 -16.65 2.80
CA TRP A 160 -6.85 -17.53 3.51
C TRP A 160 -6.25 -18.91 3.79
N ILE A 161 -5.55 -19.50 2.81
CA ILE A 161 -4.85 -20.79 2.99
C ILE A 161 -3.77 -20.69 4.07
N LEU A 162 -3.02 -19.58 4.10
CA LEU A 162 -2.00 -19.37 5.14
C LEU A 162 -2.63 -19.22 6.53
N LEU A 163 -3.74 -18.47 6.65
CA LEU A 163 -4.45 -18.30 7.93
C LEU A 163 -5.03 -19.62 8.42
N THR A 164 -5.69 -20.39 7.55
CA THR A 164 -6.32 -21.65 7.94
C THR A 164 -5.31 -22.77 8.09
N GLY A 165 -4.26 -22.83 7.29
CA GLY A 165 -3.16 -23.76 7.42
C GLY A 165 -2.38 -23.56 8.72
N GLY A 166 -2.17 -22.31 9.15
CA GLY A 166 -1.57 -21.99 10.46
C GLY A 166 -2.45 -22.38 11.66
N LEU A 167 -3.78 -22.34 11.50
CA LEU A 167 -4.73 -22.77 12.55
C LEU A 167 -4.86 -24.30 12.67
N VAL A 168 -4.55 -25.06 11.64
CA VAL A 168 -4.59 -26.53 11.64
C VAL A 168 -3.32 -27.16 12.18
N MET A 169 -2.22 -26.39 12.23
CA MET A 169 -0.92 -26.86 12.75
C MET A 169 -0.64 -26.42 14.21
N ALA A 170 -1.53 -25.66 14.83
CA ALA A 170 -1.45 -25.25 16.24
C ALA A 170 -2.43 -26.04 17.10
#